data_fb9ba992460d04d7a63b0df900938a54
#
_entry.id   fb9ba992460d04d7a63b0df900938a54
#
_cell.length_a   1.000
_cell.length_b   1.000
_cell.length_c   1.000
_cell.angle_alpha   90.00
_cell.angle_beta   90.00
_cell.angle_gamma   90.00
#
_symmetry.space_group_name_H-M   'P 1'
#
loop_
_entity.id
_entity.type
_entity.pdbx_description
1 polymer ?
#
loop_
_entity_poly.entity_id
_entity_poly.type
_entity_poly.pdbx_seq_one_letter_code
_entity_poly.pdbx_strand_id
1 'polypeptide(L)'
;MARNDWVTFEEFSLDLANGVHNLGSDTFKVGLVDETIPVPVAGSVEPEWTDFSDNEVSGTGYDAGGATLSGTSTSEADGVTTFDDTGNVSWSQNGAGPTNIYWAILYNDSAASKECVGFLDMGGPVSLQDGDVSITWNASGILTVTVAA
;
A
#
# COMPACT_ATOMS: atom_id res chain seq x y z
N MET A 1 13.88 -7.95 -5.99
CA MET A 1 12.39 -7.93 -6.01
C MET A 1 11.94 -7.77 -7.46
N ALA A 2 11.01 -8.59 -7.88
CA ALA A 2 10.47 -8.46 -9.23
C ALA A 2 9.44 -7.31 -9.29
N ARG A 3 9.26 -6.72 -10.46
CA ARG A 3 8.24 -5.73 -10.74
C ARG A 3 6.85 -6.26 -10.36
N ASN A 4 6.05 -5.42 -9.71
CA ASN A 4 4.70 -5.74 -9.22
C ASN A 4 4.64 -6.82 -8.13
N ASP A 5 5.75 -7.11 -7.45
CA ASP A 5 5.72 -7.94 -6.28
C ASP A 5 5.25 -7.12 -5.07
N TRP A 6 4.17 -7.59 -4.45
CA TRP A 6 3.73 -7.09 -3.17
C TRP A 6 4.62 -7.63 -2.05
N VAL A 7 5.04 -6.76 -1.15
CA VAL A 7 5.83 -7.12 0.02
C VAL A 7 5.18 -6.54 1.27
N THR A 8 4.82 -7.39 2.22
CA THR A 8 4.38 -6.97 3.56
C THR A 8 5.60 -6.65 4.40
N PHE A 9 5.58 -5.55 5.15
CA PHE A 9 6.64 -5.24 6.11
C PHE A 9 6.65 -6.27 7.25
N GLU A 10 7.83 -6.63 7.73
CA GLU A 10 7.97 -7.61 8.83
C GLU A 10 7.36 -7.07 10.13
N GLU A 11 7.44 -5.75 10.36
CA GLU A 11 6.86 -5.06 11.50
C GLU A 11 5.33 -5.19 11.57
N PHE A 12 4.66 -5.37 10.43
CA PHE A 12 3.20 -5.55 10.36
C PHE A 12 2.67 -6.60 11.35
N SER A 13 3.40 -7.69 11.55
CA SER A 13 2.98 -8.75 12.47
C SER A 13 2.99 -8.31 13.93
N LEU A 14 3.96 -7.47 14.31
CA LEU A 14 4.04 -6.88 15.66
C LEU A 14 2.96 -5.82 15.85
N ASP A 15 2.76 -4.95 14.88
CA ASP A 15 1.73 -3.92 14.89
C ASP A 15 0.33 -4.52 14.98
N LEU A 16 0.09 -5.63 14.27
CA LEU A 16 -1.16 -6.38 14.38
C LEU A 16 -1.35 -6.96 15.79
N ALA A 17 -0.30 -7.56 16.38
CA ALA A 17 -0.34 -8.11 17.73
C ALA A 17 -0.56 -7.04 18.80
N ASN A 18 -0.04 -5.85 18.60
CA ASN A 18 -0.17 -4.70 19.50
C ASN A 18 -1.49 -3.92 19.29
N GLY A 19 -2.32 -4.31 18.31
CA GLY A 19 -3.59 -3.66 18.04
C GLY A 19 -3.47 -2.32 17.32
N VAL A 20 -2.35 -2.06 16.66
CA VAL A 20 -2.14 -0.89 15.81
C VAL A 20 -3.01 -0.97 14.56
N HIS A 21 -3.14 -2.17 13.98
CA HIS A 21 -3.99 -2.42 12.83
C HIS A 21 -5.26 -3.17 13.22
N ASN A 22 -6.41 -2.59 12.91
CA ASN A 22 -7.68 -3.31 12.88
C ASN A 22 -8.13 -3.48 11.42
N LEU A 23 -7.77 -4.61 10.82
CA LEU A 23 -8.04 -4.89 9.40
C LEU A 23 -9.53 -4.89 9.05
N GLY A 24 -10.40 -5.09 10.05
CA GLY A 24 -11.86 -5.14 9.86
C GLY A 24 -12.54 -3.77 9.89
N SER A 25 -11.88 -2.71 10.37
CA SER A 25 -12.53 -1.41 10.58
C SER A 25 -11.69 -0.19 10.24
N ASP A 26 -10.37 -0.31 10.18
CA ASP A 26 -9.50 0.83 9.89
C ASP A 26 -9.58 1.24 8.41
N THR A 27 -9.28 2.50 8.17
CA THR A 27 -9.16 3.05 6.82
C THR A 27 -7.71 2.89 6.34
N PHE A 28 -7.54 2.22 5.23
CA PHE A 28 -6.24 2.03 4.58
C PHE A 28 -6.14 2.84 3.31
N LYS A 29 -4.94 3.36 3.03
CA LYS A 29 -4.64 4.14 1.83
C LYS A 29 -3.40 3.64 1.13
N VAL A 30 -3.36 3.87 -0.18
CA VAL A 30 -2.19 3.64 -1.02
C VAL A 30 -1.65 4.97 -1.50
N GLY A 31 -0.47 5.34 -1.04
CA GLY A 31 0.27 6.50 -1.52
C GLY A 31 1.31 6.10 -2.56
N LEU A 32 1.55 6.98 -3.53
CA LEU A 32 2.55 6.79 -4.58
C LEU A 32 3.77 7.68 -4.32
N VAL A 33 4.96 7.11 -4.44
CA VAL A 33 6.22 7.81 -4.16
C VAL A 33 7.23 7.60 -5.29
N ASP A 34 8.18 8.51 -5.39
CA ASP A 34 9.21 8.51 -6.41
C ASP A 34 10.45 7.68 -6.03
N GLU A 35 11.50 7.73 -6.84
CA GLU A 35 12.74 6.97 -6.65
C GLU A 35 13.66 7.50 -5.55
N THR A 36 13.42 8.70 -5.02
CA THR A 36 14.36 9.40 -4.13
C THR A 36 14.24 8.97 -2.67
N ILE A 37 13.22 8.20 -2.33
CA ILE A 37 13.08 7.62 -1.01
C ILE A 37 14.16 6.57 -0.73
N PRO A 38 14.45 6.28 0.55
CA PRO A 38 15.09 5.02 0.89
C PRO A 38 14.25 3.88 0.30
N VAL A 39 14.87 3.01 -0.51
CA VAL A 39 14.15 1.88 -1.11
C VAL A 39 13.46 1.10 0.01
N PRO A 40 12.14 0.94 -0.02
CA PRO A 40 11.44 0.18 1.00
C PRO A 40 11.91 -1.28 0.95
N VAL A 41 12.14 -1.85 2.12
CA VAL A 41 12.53 -3.25 2.28
C VAL A 41 11.65 -3.91 3.33
N ALA A 42 11.44 -5.21 3.23
CA ALA A 42 10.58 -5.95 4.17
C ALA A 42 10.96 -5.70 5.64
N GLY A 43 12.26 -5.64 5.94
CA GLY A 43 12.81 -5.40 7.28
C GLY A 43 12.97 -3.92 7.65
N SER A 44 12.27 -2.98 7.01
CA SER A 44 12.23 -1.59 7.47
C SER A 44 11.73 -1.53 8.91
N VAL A 45 12.39 -0.74 9.76
CA VAL A 45 12.07 -0.63 11.19
C VAL A 45 11.00 0.42 11.38
N GLU A 46 9.89 0.06 12.03
CA GLU A 46 8.75 0.93 12.34
C GLU A 46 8.33 1.81 11.14
N PRO A 47 8.02 1.20 9.97
CA PRO A 47 7.75 1.98 8.77
C PRO A 47 6.43 2.73 8.89
N GLU A 48 6.51 4.06 8.82
CA GLU A 48 5.38 4.98 8.86
C GLU A 48 5.22 5.70 7.53
N TRP A 49 4.02 6.18 7.22
CA TRP A 49 3.80 6.96 5.99
C TRP A 49 4.70 8.20 5.91
N THR A 50 5.04 8.81 7.06
CA THR A 50 5.92 9.96 7.14
C THR A 50 7.34 9.69 6.64
N ASP A 51 7.81 8.43 6.68
CA ASP A 51 9.12 8.05 6.15
C ASP A 51 9.19 8.15 4.62
N PHE A 52 8.04 8.12 3.96
CA PHE A 52 7.93 8.09 2.50
C PHE A 52 7.30 9.36 1.93
N SER A 53 6.46 10.05 2.68
CA SER A 53 5.61 11.15 2.20
C SER A 53 6.35 12.40 1.73
N ASP A 54 7.59 12.61 2.17
CA ASP A 54 8.43 13.71 1.66
C ASP A 54 8.76 13.55 0.16
N ASN A 55 8.65 12.34 -0.35
CA ASN A 55 8.88 11.98 -1.75
C ASN A 55 7.59 11.51 -2.44
N GLU A 56 6.45 11.88 -1.87
CA GLU A 56 5.16 11.61 -2.49
C GLU A 56 5.06 12.34 -3.83
N VAL A 57 4.59 11.63 -4.85
CA VAL A 57 4.37 12.24 -6.17
C VAL A 57 3.22 13.24 -6.12
N SER A 58 3.25 14.23 -6.99
CA SER A 58 2.21 15.25 -7.07
C SER A 58 1.85 15.58 -8.51
N GLY A 59 0.61 15.97 -8.74
CA GLY A 59 0.12 16.35 -10.06
C GLY A 59 -1.40 16.23 -10.14
N THR A 60 -1.97 16.71 -11.23
CA THR A 60 -3.42 16.66 -11.44
C THR A 60 -3.89 15.20 -11.54
N GLY A 61 -4.98 14.90 -10.84
CA GLY A 61 -5.55 13.54 -10.82
C GLY A 61 -4.96 12.63 -9.73
N TYR A 62 -4.06 13.15 -8.89
CA TYR A 62 -3.54 12.48 -7.71
C TYR A 62 -3.74 13.39 -6.49
N ASP A 63 -4.40 12.89 -5.48
CA ASP A 63 -4.60 13.59 -4.20
C ASP A 63 -3.53 13.20 -3.20
N ALA A 64 -3.00 14.17 -2.47
CA ALA A 64 -2.00 13.93 -1.42
C ALA A 64 -2.50 12.92 -0.37
N GLY A 65 -1.66 11.98 0.00
CA GLY A 65 -2.00 10.83 0.84
C GLY A 65 -2.51 9.62 0.04
N GLY A 66 -2.69 9.77 -1.27
CA GLY A 66 -3.09 8.69 -2.15
C GLY A 66 -4.56 8.32 -2.11
N ALA A 67 -4.88 7.12 -2.57
CA ALA A 67 -6.25 6.62 -2.69
C ALA A 67 -6.64 5.72 -1.52
N THR A 68 -7.87 5.88 -1.04
CA THR A 68 -8.44 5.04 0.01
C THR A 68 -8.92 3.71 -0.58
N LEU A 69 -8.61 2.60 0.09
CA LEU A 69 -9.21 1.31 -0.22
C LEU A 69 -10.71 1.36 0.11
N SER A 70 -11.56 0.97 -0.82
CA SER A 70 -13.01 1.18 -0.71
C SER A 70 -13.81 -0.10 -0.44
N GLY A 71 -13.22 -1.25 -0.61
CA GLY A 71 -13.88 -2.55 -0.49
C GLY A 71 -13.13 -3.52 0.43
N THR A 72 -12.49 -3.01 1.48
CA THR A 72 -11.72 -3.83 2.43
C THR A 72 -12.62 -4.82 3.15
N SER A 73 -12.14 -6.02 3.30
CA SER A 73 -12.81 -7.10 4.02
C SER A 73 -11.82 -8.05 4.67
N THR A 74 -12.28 -8.73 5.71
CA THR A 74 -11.55 -9.83 6.35
C THR A 74 -12.41 -11.07 6.33
N SER A 75 -11.80 -12.22 6.06
CA SER A 75 -12.46 -13.51 6.14
C SER A 75 -11.50 -14.56 6.72
N GLU A 76 -12.06 -15.59 7.34
CA GLU A 76 -11.27 -16.68 7.94
C GLU A 76 -11.75 -18.02 7.38
N ALA A 77 -10.80 -18.87 7.05
CA ALA A 77 -11.05 -20.28 6.71
C ALA A 77 -9.84 -21.13 7.11
N ASP A 78 -10.10 -22.20 7.82
CA ASP A 78 -9.09 -23.21 8.20
C ASP A 78 -7.84 -22.64 8.90
N GLY A 79 -8.02 -21.62 9.75
CA GLY A 79 -6.94 -20.96 10.48
C GLY A 79 -6.17 -19.93 9.67
N VAL A 80 -6.67 -19.55 8.50
CA VAL A 80 -6.09 -18.50 7.65
C VAL A 80 -7.06 -17.33 7.57
N THR A 81 -6.67 -16.20 8.09
CA THR A 81 -7.41 -14.93 7.91
C THR A 81 -6.86 -14.20 6.70
N THR A 82 -7.73 -13.88 5.77
CA THR A 82 -7.40 -13.09 4.57
C THR A 82 -7.87 -11.65 4.76
N PHE A 83 -6.99 -10.69 4.46
CA PHE A 83 -7.33 -9.28 4.27
C PHE A 83 -7.34 -8.98 2.78
N ASP A 84 -8.43 -8.44 2.30
CA ASP A 84 -8.65 -8.18 0.87
C ASP A 84 -9.32 -6.82 0.65
N ASP A 85 -9.21 -6.30 -0.58
CA ASP A 85 -9.97 -5.18 -1.07
C ASP A 85 -10.57 -5.54 -2.43
N THR A 86 -11.88 -5.59 -2.51
CA THR A 86 -12.59 -5.92 -3.76
C THR A 86 -12.59 -4.75 -4.75
N GLY A 87 -12.20 -3.56 -4.31
CA GLY A 87 -11.97 -2.39 -5.15
C GLY A 87 -10.56 -2.38 -5.74
N ASN A 88 -10.43 -2.00 -7.00
CA ASN A 88 -9.13 -1.67 -7.57
C ASN A 88 -8.79 -0.22 -7.24
N VAL A 89 -7.55 0.01 -6.82
CA VAL A 89 -7.04 1.37 -6.68
C VAL A 89 -6.57 1.84 -8.06
N SER A 90 -7.11 2.94 -8.54
CA SER A 90 -6.74 3.47 -9.86
C SER A 90 -6.77 4.99 -9.92
N TRP A 91 -5.89 5.52 -10.75
CA TRP A 91 -5.83 6.93 -11.14
C TRP A 91 -5.92 7.02 -12.66
N SER A 92 -6.84 7.83 -13.14
CA SER A 92 -7.04 8.02 -14.59
C SER A 92 -5.94 8.89 -15.20
N GLN A 93 -5.56 8.54 -16.41
CA GLN A 93 -4.55 9.28 -17.18
C GLN A 93 -4.85 10.79 -17.21
N ASN A 94 -3.80 11.58 -16.98
CA ASN A 94 -3.91 13.03 -16.99
C ASN A 94 -2.59 13.63 -17.49
N GLY A 95 -2.66 14.51 -18.50
CA GLY A 95 -1.46 15.13 -19.09
C GLY A 95 -0.69 16.08 -18.18
N ALA A 96 -1.24 16.44 -17.00
CA ALA A 96 -0.57 17.16 -15.92
C ALA A 96 -0.44 16.31 -14.64
N GLY A 97 -0.61 15.00 -14.76
CA GLY A 97 -0.50 14.04 -13.67
C GLY A 97 0.94 13.79 -13.23
N PRO A 98 1.11 13.11 -12.09
CA PRO A 98 2.44 12.77 -11.61
C PRO A 98 3.19 11.85 -12.56
N THR A 99 4.49 12.05 -12.59
CA THR A 99 5.47 11.19 -13.28
C THR A 99 6.44 10.62 -12.26
N ASN A 100 7.34 9.76 -12.70
CA ASN A 100 8.41 9.23 -11.85
C ASN A 100 7.89 8.41 -10.65
N ILE A 101 6.79 7.68 -10.84
CA ILE A 101 6.20 6.82 -9.81
C ILE A 101 7.00 5.52 -9.75
N TYR A 102 7.60 5.22 -8.61
CA TYR A 102 8.41 4.01 -8.41
C TYR A 102 7.78 3.02 -7.44
N TRP A 103 7.14 3.51 -6.38
CA TRP A 103 6.60 2.68 -5.31
C TRP A 103 5.17 3.05 -4.97
N ALA A 104 4.39 2.06 -4.58
CA ALA A 104 3.09 2.25 -3.93
C ALA A 104 3.19 1.71 -2.50
N ILE A 105 2.83 2.53 -1.53
CA ILE A 105 2.90 2.22 -0.10
C ILE A 105 1.48 2.09 0.45
N LEU A 106 1.15 0.92 1.00
CA LEU A 106 -0.11 0.72 1.74
C LEU A 106 0.13 1.04 3.21
N TYR A 107 -0.66 1.94 3.76
CA TYR A 107 -0.57 2.35 5.15
C TYR A 107 -1.94 2.47 5.81
N ASN A 108 -1.97 2.39 7.14
CA ASN A 108 -3.16 2.55 7.96
C ASN A 108 -3.39 4.03 8.28
N ASP A 109 -4.33 4.68 7.61
CA ASP A 109 -4.65 6.09 7.84
C ASP A 109 -5.38 6.33 9.16
N SER A 110 -5.96 5.29 9.78
CA SER A 110 -6.60 5.35 11.10
C SER A 110 -5.61 5.26 12.25
N ALA A 111 -4.44 4.68 12.03
CA ALA A 111 -3.41 4.54 13.06
C ALA A 111 -2.72 5.88 13.36
N ALA A 112 -2.27 6.06 14.59
CA ALA A 112 -1.77 7.36 15.08
C ALA A 112 -0.55 7.87 14.32
N SER A 113 0.37 6.98 13.97
CA SER A 113 1.58 7.30 13.20
C SER A 113 1.45 6.92 11.73
N LYS A 114 0.28 6.42 11.30
CA LYS A 114 0.05 5.94 9.93
C LYS A 114 1.02 4.82 9.55
N GLU A 115 1.11 3.83 10.41
CA GLU A 115 1.99 2.68 10.26
C GLU A 115 1.71 1.95 8.94
N CYS A 116 2.78 1.58 8.25
CA CYS A 116 2.71 0.97 6.94
C CYS A 116 2.49 -0.54 7.02
N VAL A 117 1.68 -1.05 6.10
CA VAL A 117 1.37 -2.49 5.98
C VAL A 117 2.33 -3.17 5.02
N GLY A 118 2.63 -2.52 3.91
CA GLY A 118 3.49 -3.09 2.89
C GLY A 118 3.66 -2.17 1.69
N PHE A 119 4.35 -2.64 0.67
CA PHE A 119 4.68 -1.86 -0.51
C PHE A 119 4.70 -2.70 -1.78
N LEU A 120 4.61 -2.00 -2.91
CA LEU A 120 4.65 -2.57 -4.24
C LEU A 120 5.70 -1.85 -5.08
N ASP A 121 6.58 -2.62 -5.73
CA ASP A 121 7.48 -2.10 -6.77
C ASP A 121 6.69 -1.90 -8.06
N MET A 122 6.50 -0.64 -8.46
CA MET A 122 5.80 -0.30 -9.70
C MET A 122 6.64 -0.58 -10.96
N GLY A 123 7.90 -1.00 -10.78
CA GLY A 123 8.84 -1.24 -11.85
C GLY A 123 9.24 0.02 -12.61
N GLY A 124 9.12 1.17 -11.94
CA GLY A 124 9.21 2.51 -12.45
C GLY A 124 10.32 2.84 -13.45
N PRO A 125 10.34 4.09 -13.95
CA PRO A 125 9.34 5.11 -13.67
C PRO A 125 8.00 4.86 -14.37
N VAL A 126 6.91 4.98 -13.64
CA VAL A 126 5.55 4.99 -14.18
C VAL A 126 5.03 6.43 -14.21
N SER A 127 4.27 6.78 -15.23
CA SER A 127 3.77 8.14 -15.45
C SER A 127 2.27 8.13 -15.67
N LEU A 128 1.53 8.89 -14.87
CA LEU A 128 0.10 9.10 -15.08
C LEU A 128 -0.20 9.93 -16.34
N GLN A 129 0.82 10.59 -16.90
CA GLN A 129 0.68 11.32 -18.17
C GLN A 129 0.60 10.38 -19.37
N ASP A 130 1.16 9.18 -19.26
CA ASP A 130 1.25 8.20 -20.35
C ASP A 130 0.08 7.21 -20.38
N GLY A 131 -0.63 7.04 -19.26
CA GLY A 131 -1.74 6.11 -19.14
C GLY A 131 -2.31 6.05 -17.73
N ASP A 132 -3.39 5.30 -17.57
CA ASP A 132 -3.96 5.02 -16.25
C ASP A 132 -2.96 4.26 -15.39
N VAL A 133 -2.89 4.60 -14.11
CA VAL A 133 -2.12 3.85 -13.11
C VAL A 133 -3.11 3.10 -12.24
N SER A 134 -2.96 1.79 -12.14
CA SER A 134 -3.85 0.96 -11.33
C SER A 134 -3.09 -0.11 -10.55
N ILE A 135 -3.61 -0.43 -9.37
CA ILE A 135 -3.16 -1.55 -8.55
C ILE A 135 -4.32 -2.53 -8.44
N THR A 136 -4.08 -3.73 -8.92
CA THR A 136 -5.02 -4.84 -8.81
C THR A 136 -4.49 -5.85 -7.82
N TRP A 137 -5.24 -6.09 -6.76
CA TRP A 137 -4.85 -7.06 -5.75
C TRP A 137 -4.96 -8.48 -6.28
N ASN A 138 -4.19 -9.38 -5.67
CA ASN A 138 -4.28 -10.81 -5.99
C ASN A 138 -5.67 -11.35 -5.62
N ALA A 139 -6.20 -12.28 -6.40
CA ALA A 139 -7.48 -12.92 -6.12
C ALA A 139 -7.53 -13.67 -4.76
N SER A 140 -6.38 -13.92 -4.16
CA SER A 140 -6.25 -14.52 -2.82
C SER A 140 -6.12 -13.47 -1.70
N GLY A 141 -6.33 -12.19 -2.01
CA GLY A 141 -6.26 -11.08 -1.08
C GLY A 141 -4.92 -10.33 -1.09
N ILE A 142 -4.88 -9.24 -0.33
CA ILE A 142 -3.68 -8.40 -0.16
C ILE A 142 -2.65 -9.15 0.69
N LEU A 143 -3.09 -9.72 1.81
CA LEU A 143 -2.24 -10.51 2.72
C LEU A 143 -3.07 -11.53 3.49
N THR A 144 -2.37 -12.49 4.09
CA THR A 144 -2.97 -13.48 4.99
C THR A 144 -2.24 -13.53 6.32
N VAL A 145 -3.01 -13.81 7.39
CA VAL A 145 -2.49 -14.14 8.72
C VAL A 145 -2.86 -15.58 9.02
N THR A 146 -1.87 -16.41 9.26
CA THR A 146 -2.06 -17.85 9.48
C THR A 146 -1.78 -18.23 10.93
N VAL A 147 -2.69 -18.99 11.55
CA VAL A 147 -2.43 -19.60 12.85
C VAL A 147 -1.43 -20.73 12.66
N ALA A 148 -0.26 -20.61 13.29
CA ALA A 148 0.73 -21.67 13.28
C ALA A 148 0.22 -22.89 14.08
N ALA A 149 0.34 -24.07 13.51
CA ALA A 149 0.00 -25.32 14.15
C ALA A 149 1.13 -25.80 15.09
#